data_b1561be0ddf1cd77e46a1351b7cd1cfe
#
_entry.id   b1561be0ddf1cd77e46a1351b7cd1cfe
#
_cell.length_a   1.000
_cell.length_b   1.000
_cell.length_c   1.000
_cell.angle_alpha   90.00
_cell.angle_beta   90.00
_cell.angle_gamma   90.00
#
_symmetry.space_group_name_H-M   'P 1'
#
loop_
_entity.id
_entity.type
_entity.pdbx_description
1 polymer ?
#
loop_
_entity_poly.entity_id
_entity_poly.type
_entity_poly.pdbx_seq_one_letter_code
_entity_poly.pdbx_strand_id
1 'polypeptide(L)'
;IIITLLLKAITFPLVKKSYMSSAKMRVLRPKIEEATKQYNKPEDQMMKQQAMMTIYSKYGVSPLSGCLPMLIQMPIWIAMFNFVPNAIQLRGHSFLWIDDLSTYDPIVEWSTSLWLIGDHLSLTCILFCVSNVLYTMMTMRQQKDQMMGQQAEQMKMMQWMMYLMPVMFFFMFNDYSAGLNFYYFISLFFSAAIMWMLRKTTTDAKLLEYLEERYKKNLNNPKKQSGFAARLAAMQQQAEELRKQRERYNK
;
A
#
# COMPACT_ATOMS: atom_id res chain seq x y z
N ILE A 1 -5.51 1.22 22.87
CA ILE A 1 -6.33 0.20 22.16
C ILE A 1 -7.63 0.82 21.66
N ILE A 2 -8.44 1.47 22.50
CA ILE A 2 -9.75 2.05 22.09
C ILE A 2 -9.58 3.03 20.93
N ILE A 3 -8.65 3.96 21.02
CA ILE A 3 -8.34 4.94 19.96
C ILE A 3 -7.97 4.21 18.67
N THR A 4 -7.16 3.16 18.74
CA THR A 4 -6.77 2.37 17.58
C THR A 4 -7.98 1.71 16.92
N LEU A 5 -8.87 1.11 17.70
CA LEU A 5 -10.10 0.48 17.20
C LEU A 5 -11.03 1.50 16.54
N LEU A 6 -11.23 2.67 17.15
CA LEU A 6 -12.04 3.75 16.56
C LEU A 6 -11.45 4.24 15.23
N LEU A 7 -10.15 4.52 15.16
CA LEU A 7 -9.48 4.92 13.93
C LEU A 7 -9.60 3.84 12.85
N LYS A 8 -9.44 2.56 13.21
CA LYS A 8 -9.61 1.45 12.25
C LYS A 8 -11.06 1.29 11.80
N ALA A 9 -12.04 1.49 12.67
CA ALA A 9 -13.45 1.46 12.29
C ALA A 9 -13.80 2.59 11.30
N ILE A 10 -13.33 3.81 11.55
CA ILE A 10 -13.53 4.96 10.66
C ILE A 10 -12.85 4.75 9.30
N THR A 11 -11.64 4.21 9.30
CA THR A 11 -10.86 4.00 8.05
C THR A 11 -11.26 2.72 7.30
N PHE A 12 -11.95 1.77 7.96
CA PHE A 12 -12.31 0.46 7.38
C PHE A 12 -13.03 0.54 6.02
N PRO A 13 -14.11 1.35 5.82
CA PRO A 13 -14.81 1.39 4.53
C PRO A 13 -13.90 1.82 3.40
N LEU A 14 -12.93 2.67 3.68
CA LEU A 14 -11.96 3.17 2.73
C LEU A 14 -10.88 2.14 2.40
N VAL A 15 -10.36 1.45 3.43
CA VAL A 15 -9.44 0.32 3.27
C VAL A 15 -10.08 -0.80 2.47
N LYS A 16 -11.35 -1.14 2.75
CA LYS A 16 -12.13 -2.13 1.99
C LYS A 16 -12.26 -1.73 0.52
N LYS A 17 -12.60 -0.47 0.23
CA LYS A 17 -12.74 0.04 -1.14
C LYS A 17 -11.43 -0.04 -1.91
N SER A 18 -10.33 0.32 -1.28
CA SER A 18 -8.99 0.22 -1.88
C SER A 18 -8.56 -1.23 -2.09
N TYR A 19 -8.76 -2.10 -1.10
CA TYR A 19 -8.51 -3.53 -1.24
C TYR A 19 -9.27 -4.13 -2.42
N MET A 20 -10.57 -3.82 -2.54
CA MET A 20 -11.39 -4.29 -3.67
C MET A 20 -10.88 -3.80 -5.03
N SER A 21 -10.36 -2.57 -5.09
CA SER A 21 -9.75 -2.06 -6.32
C SER A 21 -8.46 -2.82 -6.66
N SER A 22 -7.62 -3.08 -5.68
CA SER A 22 -6.42 -3.90 -5.84
C SER A 22 -6.74 -5.33 -6.27
N ALA A 23 -7.77 -5.94 -5.68
CA ALA A 23 -8.25 -7.26 -6.06
C ALA A 23 -8.75 -7.30 -7.52
N LYS A 24 -9.46 -6.24 -7.97
CA LYS A 24 -9.90 -6.12 -9.38
C LYS A 24 -8.71 -6.04 -10.35
N MET A 25 -7.66 -5.33 -10.00
CA MET A 25 -6.45 -5.28 -10.83
C MET A 25 -5.78 -6.66 -10.92
N ARG A 26 -5.70 -7.39 -9.80
CA ARG A 26 -5.15 -8.75 -9.76
C ARG A 26 -5.91 -9.71 -10.68
N VAL A 27 -7.23 -9.68 -10.63
CA VAL A 27 -8.10 -10.57 -11.42
C VAL A 27 -8.03 -10.24 -12.94
N LEU A 28 -7.75 -8.99 -13.30
CA LEU A 28 -7.56 -8.59 -14.71
C LEU A 28 -6.16 -8.93 -15.26
N ARG A 29 -5.24 -9.38 -14.43
CA ARG A 29 -3.87 -9.70 -14.82
C ARG A 29 -3.76 -10.60 -16.05
N PRO A 30 -4.45 -11.77 -16.18
CA PRO A 30 -4.33 -12.62 -17.36
C PRO A 30 -4.74 -11.91 -18.65
N LYS A 31 -5.78 -11.05 -18.61
CA LYS A 31 -6.21 -10.27 -19.78
C LYS A 31 -5.19 -9.18 -20.16
N ILE A 32 -4.53 -8.61 -19.18
CA ILE A 32 -3.45 -7.64 -19.41
C ILE A 32 -2.23 -8.35 -20.01
N GLU A 33 -1.87 -9.52 -19.49
CA GLU A 33 -0.77 -10.35 -20.04
C GLU A 33 -0.99 -10.66 -21.50
N GLU A 34 -2.18 -11.10 -21.85
CA GLU A 34 -2.56 -11.39 -23.24
C GLU A 34 -2.45 -10.16 -24.15
N ALA A 35 -3.00 -9.02 -23.72
CA ALA A 35 -2.97 -7.78 -24.50
C ALA A 35 -1.58 -7.17 -24.62
N THR A 36 -0.68 -7.49 -23.70
CA THR A 36 0.69 -6.94 -23.65
C THR A 36 1.75 -7.88 -24.22
N LYS A 37 1.41 -9.09 -24.59
CA LYS A 37 2.34 -10.09 -25.17
C LYS A 37 3.12 -9.58 -26.38
N GLN A 38 2.49 -8.74 -27.21
CA GLN A 38 3.11 -8.15 -28.39
C GLN A 38 4.17 -7.09 -28.10
N TYR A 39 4.20 -6.53 -26.87
CA TYR A 39 5.09 -5.45 -26.45
C TYR A 39 6.21 -6.00 -25.56
N ASN A 40 7.18 -6.72 -26.15
CA ASN A 40 8.26 -7.35 -25.39
C ASN A 40 9.61 -6.62 -25.45
N LYS A 41 9.73 -5.63 -26.36
CA LYS A 41 10.97 -4.86 -26.53
C LYS A 41 11.05 -3.73 -25.50
N PRO A 42 12.26 -3.33 -25.06
CA PRO A 42 12.45 -2.18 -24.15
C PRO A 42 11.86 -0.87 -24.72
N GLU A 43 11.88 -0.72 -26.03
CA GLU A 43 11.32 0.45 -26.75
C GLU A 43 9.79 0.53 -26.67
N ASP A 44 9.12 -0.60 -26.49
CA ASP A 44 7.65 -0.70 -26.45
C ASP A 44 7.07 -0.48 -25.05
N GLN A 45 7.89 -0.14 -24.07
CA GLN A 45 7.46 -0.03 -22.67
C GLN A 45 6.32 0.98 -22.48
N MET A 46 6.38 2.10 -23.18
CA MET A 46 5.31 3.12 -23.15
C MET A 46 4.01 2.56 -23.74
N MET A 47 4.07 1.82 -24.84
CA MET A 47 2.91 1.17 -25.46
C MET A 47 2.32 0.10 -24.56
N LYS A 48 3.17 -0.68 -23.90
CA LYS A 48 2.76 -1.67 -22.90
C LYS A 48 1.99 -1.05 -21.74
N GLN A 49 2.51 0.04 -21.19
CA GLN A 49 1.86 0.79 -20.13
C GLN A 49 0.52 1.38 -20.59
N GLN A 50 0.48 1.91 -21.81
CA GLN A 50 -0.74 2.42 -22.42
C GLN A 50 -1.80 1.34 -22.62
N ALA A 51 -1.42 0.16 -23.10
CA ALA A 51 -2.32 -0.99 -23.25
C ALA A 51 -2.90 -1.43 -21.89
N MET A 52 -2.08 -1.48 -20.83
CA MET A 52 -2.55 -1.78 -19.48
C MET A 52 -3.57 -0.75 -18.98
N MET A 53 -3.26 0.55 -19.15
CA MET A 53 -4.17 1.63 -18.73
C MET A 53 -5.49 1.59 -19.50
N THR A 54 -5.45 1.23 -20.78
CA THR A 54 -6.63 1.06 -21.62
C THR A 54 -7.54 -0.05 -21.10
N ILE A 55 -6.98 -1.19 -20.70
CA ILE A 55 -7.75 -2.29 -20.09
C ILE A 55 -8.35 -1.86 -18.78
N TYR A 56 -7.58 -1.25 -17.87
CA TYR A 56 -8.11 -0.75 -16.60
C TYR A 56 -9.27 0.23 -16.82
N SER A 57 -9.13 1.12 -17.79
CA SER A 57 -10.19 2.07 -18.16
C SER A 57 -11.44 1.36 -18.70
N LYS A 58 -11.29 0.38 -19.59
CA LYS A 58 -12.40 -0.42 -20.14
C LYS A 58 -13.21 -1.13 -19.05
N TYR A 59 -12.54 -1.68 -18.05
CA TYR A 59 -13.18 -2.36 -16.90
C TYR A 59 -13.57 -1.41 -15.77
N GLY A 60 -13.29 -0.10 -15.89
CA GLY A 60 -13.61 0.91 -14.89
C GLY A 60 -12.84 0.72 -13.58
N VAL A 61 -11.60 0.25 -13.66
CA VAL A 61 -10.69 0.07 -12.53
C VAL A 61 -9.65 1.18 -12.54
N SER A 62 -9.43 1.82 -11.39
CA SER A 62 -8.43 2.88 -11.26
C SER A 62 -7.19 2.36 -10.51
N PRO A 63 -5.99 2.43 -11.11
CA PRO A 63 -4.76 2.03 -10.42
C PRO A 63 -4.42 2.92 -9.22
N LEU A 64 -4.85 4.18 -9.23
CA LEU A 64 -4.63 5.12 -8.12
C LEU A 64 -5.42 4.76 -6.86
N SER A 65 -6.50 4.01 -6.98
CA SER A 65 -7.30 3.63 -5.81
C SER A 65 -6.59 2.62 -4.90
N GLY A 66 -5.54 1.94 -5.38
CA GLY A 66 -4.70 1.05 -4.58
C GLY A 66 -3.80 1.78 -3.58
N CYS A 67 -3.36 3.01 -3.87
CA CYS A 67 -2.50 3.80 -2.98
C CYS A 67 -3.29 4.71 -2.01
N LEU A 68 -4.61 4.80 -2.16
CA LEU A 68 -5.46 5.66 -1.34
C LEU A 68 -5.34 5.41 0.18
N PRO A 69 -5.25 4.15 0.68
CA PRO A 69 -5.03 3.91 2.11
C PRO A 69 -3.75 4.54 2.63
N MET A 70 -2.67 4.50 1.85
CA MET A 70 -1.40 5.07 2.25
C MET A 70 -1.51 6.59 2.44
N LEU A 71 -2.18 7.29 1.50
CA LEU A 71 -2.38 8.74 1.58
C LEU A 71 -3.18 9.16 2.82
N ILE A 72 -4.16 8.35 3.23
CA ILE A 72 -4.99 8.64 4.41
C ILE A 72 -4.29 8.21 5.69
N GLN A 73 -3.52 7.13 5.64
CA GLN A 73 -2.79 6.63 6.78
C GLN A 73 -1.66 7.57 7.21
N MET A 74 -1.02 8.31 6.27
CA MET A 74 0.11 9.21 6.56
C MET A 74 -0.24 10.33 7.57
N PRO A 75 -1.32 11.13 7.40
CA PRO A 75 -1.71 12.13 8.39
C PRO A 75 -2.00 11.54 9.77
N ILE A 76 -2.65 10.36 9.81
CA ILE A 76 -2.96 9.66 11.07
C ILE A 76 -1.66 9.21 11.75
N TRP A 77 -0.72 8.69 10.98
CA TRP A 77 0.59 8.26 11.48
C TRP A 77 1.38 9.43 12.09
N ILE A 78 1.45 10.55 11.38
CA ILE A 78 2.12 11.78 11.86
C ILE A 78 1.43 12.34 13.10
N ALA A 79 0.10 12.38 13.11
CA ALA A 79 -0.66 12.87 14.27
C ALA A 79 -0.40 12.02 15.51
N MET A 80 -0.40 10.70 15.39
CA MET A 80 -0.14 9.79 16.52
C MET A 80 1.32 9.82 16.95
N PHE A 81 2.25 9.99 16.03
CA PHE A 81 3.67 10.16 16.32
C PHE A 81 3.94 11.39 17.19
N ASN A 82 3.21 12.48 16.95
CA ASN A 82 3.31 13.68 17.77
C ASN A 82 2.46 13.63 19.05
N PHE A 83 1.29 12.98 18.99
CA PHE A 83 0.35 12.97 20.11
C PHE A 83 0.79 12.05 21.24
N VAL A 84 1.16 10.80 20.94
CA VAL A 84 1.37 9.77 21.98
C VAL A 84 2.55 10.09 22.91
N PRO A 85 3.74 10.49 22.43
CA PRO A 85 4.85 10.83 23.31
C PRO A 85 4.60 12.08 24.17
N ASN A 86 3.75 13.00 23.69
CA ASN A 86 3.44 14.25 24.39
C ASN A 86 2.19 14.17 25.28
N ALA A 87 1.51 13.01 25.28
CA ALA A 87 0.30 12.83 26.07
C ALA A 87 0.64 12.66 27.57
N ILE A 88 0.47 13.73 28.34
CA ILE A 88 0.68 13.75 29.79
C ILE A 88 -0.09 12.64 30.52
N GLN A 89 -1.25 12.25 29.99
CA GLN A 89 -2.10 11.19 30.55
C GLN A 89 -1.47 9.79 30.51
N LEU A 90 -0.43 9.58 29.71
CA LEU A 90 0.28 8.30 29.62
C LEU A 90 1.46 8.20 30.59
N ARG A 91 1.86 9.33 31.18
CA ARG A 91 3.04 9.40 32.00
C ARG A 91 2.80 8.73 33.37
N GLY A 92 3.69 7.80 33.71
CA GLY A 92 3.59 7.02 34.95
C GLY A 92 2.45 6.00 34.96
N HIS A 93 1.78 5.78 33.84
CA HIS A 93 0.77 4.72 33.70
C HIS A 93 1.36 3.45 33.14
N SER A 94 1.17 2.36 33.88
CA SER A 94 1.55 1.01 33.44
C SER A 94 0.45 0.37 32.59
N PHE A 95 0.86 -0.50 31.66
CA PHE A 95 -0.06 -1.29 30.84
C PHE A 95 0.57 -2.63 30.43
N LEU A 96 -0.07 -3.73 30.77
CA LEU A 96 0.43 -5.11 30.55
C LEU A 96 1.80 -5.29 31.24
N TRP A 97 2.86 -5.48 30.47
CA TRP A 97 4.25 -5.61 30.94
C TRP A 97 5.03 -4.29 30.94
N ILE A 98 4.41 -3.21 30.48
CA ILE A 98 5.03 -1.89 30.37
C ILE A 98 4.81 -1.15 31.67
N ASP A 99 5.88 -0.76 32.35
CA ASP A 99 5.80 -0.03 33.62
C ASP A 99 5.38 1.44 33.44
N ASP A 100 5.88 2.08 32.40
CA ASP A 100 5.51 3.46 32.04
C ASP A 100 5.37 3.60 30.52
N LEU A 101 4.17 3.98 30.05
CA LEU A 101 3.86 4.17 28.65
C LEU A 101 4.57 5.37 28.02
N SER A 102 5.12 6.28 28.82
CA SER A 102 5.82 7.48 28.32
C SER A 102 7.30 7.25 28.05
N THR A 103 7.89 6.18 28.60
CA THR A 103 9.31 5.81 28.43
C THR A 103 9.43 4.54 27.57
N TYR A 104 10.66 4.13 27.27
CA TYR A 104 10.93 2.84 26.65
C TYR A 104 10.74 1.69 27.66
N ASP A 105 10.54 0.47 27.16
CA ASP A 105 10.36 -0.75 27.96
C ASP A 105 11.53 -1.72 27.70
N PRO A 106 12.60 -1.67 28.50
CA PRO A 106 13.78 -2.46 28.23
C PRO A 106 13.57 -3.93 28.61
N ILE A 107 13.92 -4.87 27.71
CA ILE A 107 14.08 -6.30 28.02
C ILE A 107 15.49 -6.56 28.56
N VAL A 108 16.47 -5.91 27.94
CA VAL A 108 17.89 -6.04 28.27
C VAL A 108 18.48 -4.65 28.29
N GLU A 109 19.23 -4.36 29.34
CA GLU A 109 20.04 -3.16 29.46
C GLU A 109 21.52 -3.55 29.59
N TRP A 110 22.39 -2.77 28.99
CA TRP A 110 23.85 -2.96 29.11
C TRP A 110 24.54 -1.65 29.43
N SER A 111 25.66 -1.76 30.13
CA SER A 111 26.37 -0.59 30.67
C SER A 111 27.14 0.25 29.64
N THR A 112 27.21 -0.21 28.38
CA THR A 112 27.96 0.48 27.31
C THR A 112 27.02 0.83 26.18
N SER A 113 26.81 2.12 25.91
CA SER A 113 25.99 2.55 24.79
C SER A 113 26.60 2.13 23.45
N LEU A 114 25.86 1.33 22.69
CA LEU A 114 26.20 0.92 21.33
C LEU A 114 25.75 2.01 20.36
N TRP A 115 26.59 2.37 19.41
CA TRP A 115 26.38 3.51 18.50
C TRP A 115 25.02 3.52 17.76
N LEU A 116 24.43 2.37 17.47
CA LEU A 116 23.16 2.27 16.74
C LEU A 116 21.95 1.86 17.59
N ILE A 117 22.17 1.14 18.69
CA ILE A 117 21.10 0.50 19.47
C ILE A 117 20.90 1.22 20.81
N GLY A 118 21.89 2.06 21.23
CA GLY A 118 21.85 2.67 22.55
C GLY A 118 22.34 1.70 23.64
N ASP A 119 21.77 1.81 24.83
CA ASP A 119 22.10 1.06 26.04
C ASP A 119 21.05 0.02 26.41
N HIS A 120 19.97 -0.11 25.62
CA HIS A 120 18.84 -0.99 25.91
C HIS A 120 18.21 -1.56 24.63
N LEU A 121 17.38 -2.59 24.83
CA LEU A 121 16.55 -3.21 23.82
C LEU A 121 15.08 -3.18 24.27
N SER A 122 14.25 -2.45 23.56
CA SER A 122 12.83 -2.29 23.86
C SER A 122 11.98 -3.44 23.29
N LEU A 123 11.17 -4.08 24.14
CA LEU A 123 10.25 -5.16 23.74
C LEU A 123 9.18 -4.66 22.77
N THR A 124 8.56 -3.53 23.10
CA THR A 124 7.50 -2.96 22.27
C THR A 124 8.03 -2.54 20.90
N CYS A 125 9.29 -2.08 20.81
CA CYS A 125 9.94 -1.80 19.53
C CYS A 125 10.14 -3.07 18.70
N ILE A 126 10.60 -4.16 19.30
CA ILE A 126 10.72 -5.46 18.62
C ILE A 126 9.37 -5.92 18.09
N LEU A 127 8.33 -5.91 18.93
CA LEU A 127 6.98 -6.33 18.53
C LEU A 127 6.43 -5.46 17.37
N PHE A 128 6.66 -4.15 17.43
CA PHE A 128 6.33 -3.24 16.34
C PHE A 128 7.08 -3.60 15.05
N CYS A 129 8.40 -3.82 15.10
CA CYS A 129 9.21 -4.16 13.93
C CYS A 129 8.81 -5.51 13.31
N VAL A 130 8.58 -6.54 14.14
CA VAL A 130 8.10 -7.86 13.66
C VAL A 130 6.75 -7.72 12.97
N SER A 131 5.82 -6.99 13.59
CA SER A 131 4.50 -6.74 12.98
C SER A 131 4.59 -5.93 11.69
N ASN A 132 5.52 -4.99 11.61
CA ASN A 132 5.79 -4.20 10.40
C ASN A 132 6.32 -5.09 9.27
N VAL A 133 7.28 -5.98 9.55
CA VAL A 133 7.79 -6.95 8.58
C VAL A 133 6.66 -7.87 8.08
N LEU A 134 5.86 -8.43 8.98
CA LEU A 134 4.74 -9.31 8.61
C LEU A 134 3.71 -8.56 7.74
N TYR A 135 3.33 -7.36 8.13
CA TYR A 135 2.41 -6.52 7.35
C TYR A 135 2.98 -6.15 5.98
N THR A 136 4.27 -5.80 5.93
CA THR A 136 4.99 -5.52 4.67
C THR A 136 5.00 -6.74 3.76
N MET A 137 5.30 -7.95 4.28
CA MET A 137 5.26 -9.19 3.50
C MET A 137 3.87 -9.45 2.89
N MET A 138 2.80 -9.24 3.68
CA MET A 138 1.42 -9.40 3.19
C MET A 138 1.09 -8.40 2.09
N THR A 139 1.46 -7.14 2.27
CA THR A 139 1.22 -6.05 1.31
C THR A 139 2.03 -6.25 0.03
N MET A 140 3.30 -6.67 0.14
CA MET A 140 4.16 -6.94 -1.00
C MET A 140 3.67 -8.11 -1.85
N ARG A 141 3.17 -9.18 -1.24
CA ARG A 141 2.55 -10.28 -1.98
C ARG A 141 1.36 -9.78 -2.80
N GLN A 142 0.52 -8.92 -2.22
CA GLN A 142 -0.62 -8.33 -2.92
C GLN A 142 -0.19 -7.42 -4.07
N GLN A 143 0.88 -6.65 -3.91
CA GLN A 143 1.41 -5.77 -4.96
C GLN A 143 2.08 -6.55 -6.10
N LYS A 144 2.81 -7.63 -5.79
CA LYS A 144 3.40 -8.52 -6.82
C LYS A 144 2.34 -9.09 -7.77
N ASP A 145 1.17 -9.42 -7.22
CA ASP A 145 0.07 -9.95 -8.01
C ASP A 145 -0.53 -8.92 -8.98
N GLN A 146 -0.20 -7.63 -8.82
CA GLN A 146 -0.72 -6.53 -9.64
C GLN A 146 0.26 -6.04 -10.71
N MET A 147 1.56 -6.37 -10.59
CA MET A 147 2.62 -5.81 -11.43
C MET A 147 3.18 -6.83 -12.41
N MET A 148 3.59 -6.33 -13.58
CA MET A 148 4.03 -7.16 -14.69
C MET A 148 5.23 -6.56 -15.43
N GLY A 149 6.09 -7.44 -15.95
CA GLY A 149 7.17 -7.09 -16.87
C GLY A 149 8.29 -6.28 -16.20
N GLN A 150 8.79 -5.27 -16.91
CA GLN A 150 9.93 -4.45 -16.48
C GLN A 150 9.62 -3.60 -15.23
N GLN A 151 8.34 -3.29 -14.95
CA GLN A 151 7.92 -2.73 -13.67
C GLN A 151 8.26 -3.66 -12.49
N ALA A 152 8.32 -4.98 -12.72
CA ALA A 152 8.73 -5.94 -11.70
C ALA A 152 10.22 -5.80 -11.32
N GLU A 153 11.09 -5.33 -12.22
CA GLU A 153 12.51 -5.07 -11.90
C GLU A 153 12.71 -3.79 -11.11
N GLN A 154 12.04 -2.70 -11.51
CA GLN A 154 12.00 -1.47 -10.69
C GLN A 154 11.43 -1.74 -9.29
N MET A 155 10.44 -2.65 -9.21
CA MET A 155 9.87 -3.07 -7.95
C MET A 155 10.81 -3.90 -7.07
N LYS A 156 11.77 -4.63 -7.62
CA LYS A 156 12.76 -5.36 -6.81
C LYS A 156 13.57 -4.39 -5.93
N MET A 157 14.01 -3.28 -6.49
CA MET A 157 14.73 -2.26 -5.74
C MET A 157 13.84 -1.61 -4.68
N MET A 158 12.58 -1.29 -5.03
CA MET A 158 11.62 -0.75 -4.08
C MET A 158 11.24 -1.76 -3.00
N GLN A 159 11.11 -3.06 -3.35
CA GLN A 159 10.91 -4.14 -2.38
C GLN A 159 12.05 -4.23 -1.38
N TRP A 160 13.28 -4.15 -1.84
CA TRP A 160 14.45 -4.19 -0.97
C TRP A 160 14.45 -3.00 0.01
N MET A 161 14.15 -1.79 -0.47
CA MET A 161 13.96 -0.62 0.38
C MET A 161 12.83 -0.82 1.41
N MET A 162 11.72 -1.42 1.02
CA MET A 162 10.60 -1.69 1.94
C MET A 162 10.92 -2.71 3.02
N TYR A 163 11.82 -3.67 2.76
CA TYR A 163 12.32 -4.59 3.79
C TYR A 163 13.41 -3.96 4.67
N LEU A 164 14.17 -3.00 4.15
CA LEU A 164 15.16 -2.27 4.93
C LEU A 164 14.49 -1.27 5.90
N MET A 165 13.34 -0.71 5.52
CA MET A 165 12.62 0.29 6.32
C MET A 165 12.28 -0.17 7.75
N PRO A 166 11.75 -1.38 8.01
CA PRO A 166 11.54 -1.88 9.38
C PRO A 166 12.82 -1.97 10.22
N VAL A 167 13.95 -2.28 9.58
CA VAL A 167 15.26 -2.31 10.26
C VAL A 167 15.70 -0.90 10.65
N MET A 168 15.53 0.07 9.76
CA MET A 168 15.79 1.49 10.08
C MET A 168 14.84 1.97 11.20
N PHE A 169 13.58 1.58 11.17
CA PHE A 169 12.63 1.92 12.22
C PHE A 169 13.01 1.33 13.57
N PHE A 170 13.58 0.13 13.61
CA PHE A 170 14.07 -0.44 14.85
C PHE A 170 15.09 0.50 15.53
N PHE A 171 16.10 0.96 14.82
CA PHE A 171 17.11 1.88 15.38
C PHE A 171 16.51 3.24 15.80
N MET A 172 15.51 3.71 15.06
CA MET A 172 14.87 4.99 15.34
C MET A 172 13.90 4.90 16.54
N PHE A 173 13.14 3.82 16.64
CA PHE A 173 12.05 3.69 17.62
C PHE A 173 12.45 2.99 18.92
N ASN A 174 13.68 2.45 19.00
CA ASN A 174 14.13 1.78 20.22
C ASN A 174 14.12 2.69 21.45
N ASP A 175 14.49 3.96 21.28
CA ASP A 175 14.51 4.98 22.34
C ASP A 175 13.17 5.72 22.53
N TYR A 176 12.16 5.38 21.71
CA TYR A 176 10.85 6.02 21.79
C TYR A 176 9.94 5.38 22.84
N SER A 177 8.89 6.13 23.24
CA SER A 177 7.95 5.69 24.25
C SER A 177 7.30 4.34 23.90
N ALA A 178 7.21 3.46 24.89
CA ALA A 178 6.57 2.16 24.78
C ALA A 178 5.11 2.28 24.35
N GLY A 179 4.41 3.32 24.78
CA GLY A 179 3.04 3.61 24.36
C GLY A 179 2.92 3.87 22.87
N LEU A 180 3.88 4.58 22.25
CA LEU A 180 3.90 4.81 20.79
C LEU A 180 4.18 3.52 20.03
N ASN A 181 5.20 2.77 20.42
CA ASN A 181 5.54 1.49 19.82
C ASN A 181 4.39 0.49 19.94
N PHE A 182 3.76 0.42 21.08
CA PHE A 182 2.60 -0.43 21.33
C PHE A 182 1.40 -0.02 20.46
N TYR A 183 1.13 1.28 20.30
CA TYR A 183 0.10 1.78 19.40
C TYR A 183 0.33 1.30 17.96
N TYR A 184 1.55 1.45 17.44
CA TYR A 184 1.89 1.01 16.09
C TYR A 184 1.83 -0.51 15.93
N PHE A 185 2.32 -1.25 16.92
CA PHE A 185 2.19 -2.71 16.96
C PHE A 185 0.73 -3.15 16.80
N ILE A 186 -0.16 -2.66 17.66
CA ILE A 186 -1.58 -3.00 17.63
C ILE A 186 -2.25 -2.51 16.34
N SER A 187 -1.90 -1.31 15.87
CA SER A 187 -2.42 -0.76 14.62
C SER A 187 -2.07 -1.63 13.41
N LEU A 188 -0.84 -2.12 13.32
CA LEU A 188 -0.39 -3.02 12.24
C LEU A 188 -1.02 -4.39 12.36
N PHE A 189 -1.14 -4.92 13.58
CA PHE A 189 -1.80 -6.19 13.84
C PHE A 189 -3.26 -6.17 13.33
N PHE A 190 -4.05 -5.15 13.70
CA PHE A 190 -5.41 -5.00 13.19
C PHE A 190 -5.45 -4.78 11.67
N SER A 191 -4.50 -4.04 11.09
CA SER A 191 -4.41 -3.88 9.64
C SER A 191 -4.15 -5.21 8.93
N ALA A 192 -3.25 -6.03 9.46
CA ALA A 192 -2.97 -7.37 8.94
C ALA A 192 -4.21 -8.29 9.05
N ALA A 193 -4.90 -8.26 10.20
CA ALA A 193 -6.13 -9.03 10.42
C ALA A 193 -7.25 -8.62 9.44
N ILE A 194 -7.47 -7.32 9.25
CA ILE A 194 -8.45 -6.79 8.28
C ILE A 194 -8.08 -7.24 6.86
N MET A 195 -6.81 -7.14 6.47
CA MET A 195 -6.35 -7.55 5.13
C MET A 195 -6.52 -9.06 4.92
N TRP A 196 -6.19 -9.86 5.92
CA TRP A 196 -6.40 -11.31 5.89
C TRP A 196 -7.89 -11.67 5.74
N MET A 197 -8.76 -11.03 6.53
CA MET A 197 -10.20 -11.21 6.46
C MET A 197 -10.74 -10.84 5.08
N LEU A 198 -10.36 -9.69 4.54
CA LEU A 198 -10.78 -9.25 3.20
C LEU A 198 -10.30 -10.21 2.12
N ARG A 199 -9.09 -10.74 2.24
CA ARG A 199 -8.54 -11.73 1.31
C ARG A 199 -9.34 -13.04 1.34
N LYS A 200 -9.72 -13.51 2.52
CA LYS A 200 -10.50 -14.74 2.70
C LYS A 200 -11.93 -14.61 2.18
N THR A 201 -12.53 -13.43 2.33
CA THR A 201 -13.92 -13.17 1.91
C THR A 201 -14.06 -12.80 0.43
N THR A 202 -12.96 -12.40 -0.24
CA THR A 202 -12.99 -12.01 -1.65
C THR A 202 -12.67 -13.19 -2.55
N THR A 203 -13.66 -13.66 -3.33
CA THR A 203 -13.49 -14.74 -4.31
C THR A 203 -13.14 -14.14 -5.67
N ASP A 204 -11.97 -14.48 -6.22
CA ASP A 204 -11.46 -13.94 -7.48
C ASP A 204 -12.38 -14.27 -8.67
N ALA A 205 -12.96 -15.47 -8.72
CA ALA A 205 -13.89 -15.86 -9.77
C ALA A 205 -15.16 -14.98 -9.82
N LYS A 206 -15.81 -14.75 -8.67
CA LYS A 206 -16.98 -13.87 -8.59
C LYS A 206 -16.65 -12.43 -8.96
N LEU A 207 -15.44 -12.00 -8.61
CA LEU A 207 -15.00 -10.65 -8.93
C LEU A 207 -14.74 -10.47 -10.43
N LEU A 208 -14.19 -11.49 -11.09
CA LEU A 208 -14.00 -11.51 -12.55
C LEU A 208 -15.36 -11.46 -13.27
N GLU A 209 -16.29 -12.33 -12.89
CA GLU A 209 -17.64 -12.37 -13.45
C GLU A 209 -18.35 -11.00 -13.34
N TYR A 210 -18.31 -10.39 -12.16
CA TYR A 210 -18.83 -9.04 -11.94
C TYR A 210 -18.19 -7.99 -12.88
N LEU A 211 -16.88 -8.07 -13.10
CA LEU A 211 -16.16 -7.14 -13.98
C LEU A 211 -16.56 -7.36 -15.45
N GLU A 212 -16.75 -8.61 -15.88
CA GLU A 212 -17.18 -8.93 -17.23
C GLU A 212 -18.61 -8.47 -17.51
N GLU A 213 -19.53 -8.70 -16.59
CA GLU A 213 -20.90 -8.17 -16.71
C GLU A 213 -20.90 -6.64 -16.80
N ARG A 214 -20.11 -5.98 -15.95
CA ARG A 214 -20.00 -4.53 -15.96
C ARG A 214 -19.41 -4.02 -17.26
N TYR A 215 -18.41 -4.72 -17.81
CA TYR A 215 -17.84 -4.39 -19.11
C TYR A 215 -18.86 -4.50 -20.22
N LYS A 216 -19.65 -5.60 -20.28
CA LYS A 216 -20.75 -5.78 -21.25
C LYS A 216 -21.81 -4.67 -21.14
N LYS A 217 -22.20 -4.30 -19.92
CA LYS A 217 -23.15 -3.19 -19.69
C LYS A 217 -22.61 -1.83 -20.15
N ASN A 218 -21.30 -1.59 -19.97
CA ASN A 218 -20.67 -0.34 -20.40
C ASN A 218 -20.48 -0.26 -21.92
N LEU A 219 -20.27 -1.39 -22.61
CA LEU A 219 -20.26 -1.45 -24.06
C LEU A 219 -21.59 -1.00 -24.67
N ASN A 220 -22.70 -1.40 -24.04
CA ASN A 220 -24.04 -1.03 -24.49
C ASN A 220 -24.44 0.40 -24.10
N ASN A 221 -23.66 1.11 -23.29
CA ASN A 221 -23.97 2.46 -22.79
C ASN A 221 -22.72 3.36 -22.73
N PRO A 222 -22.20 3.85 -23.87
CA PRO A 222 -20.94 4.58 -23.95
C PRO A 222 -20.94 5.93 -23.21
N LYS A 223 -22.11 6.46 -22.80
CA LYS A 223 -22.26 7.73 -22.08
C LYS A 223 -21.76 7.72 -20.62
N LYS A 224 -21.35 6.58 -20.06
CA LYS A 224 -20.84 6.44 -18.69
C LYS A 224 -19.33 6.13 -18.60
N GLN A 225 -18.53 6.54 -19.56
CA GLN A 225 -17.11 6.55 -19.34
C GLN A 225 -16.79 7.55 -18.21
N SER A 226 -16.07 7.09 -17.18
CA SER A 226 -15.69 7.97 -16.09
C SER A 226 -14.91 9.17 -16.65
N GLY A 227 -15.07 10.37 -16.10
CA GLY A 227 -14.37 11.57 -16.58
C GLY A 227 -12.82 11.40 -16.60
N PHE A 228 -12.30 10.46 -15.84
CA PHE A 228 -10.88 10.04 -15.89
C PHE A 228 -10.55 9.25 -17.16
N ALA A 229 -11.41 8.33 -17.59
CA ALA A 229 -11.22 7.57 -18.84
C ALA A 229 -11.28 8.48 -20.07
N ALA A 230 -12.19 9.46 -20.06
CA ALA A 230 -12.29 10.46 -21.12
C ALA A 230 -11.05 11.38 -21.17
N ARG A 231 -10.52 11.81 -20.01
CA ARG A 231 -9.27 12.60 -19.96
C ARG A 231 -8.06 11.78 -20.43
N LEU A 232 -7.98 10.51 -20.04
CA LEU A 232 -6.91 9.62 -20.47
C LEU A 232 -6.96 9.40 -22.00
N ALA A 233 -8.15 9.17 -22.55
CA ALA A 233 -8.33 9.02 -24.01
C ALA A 233 -7.95 10.32 -24.76
N ALA A 234 -8.30 11.48 -24.24
CA ALA A 234 -7.89 12.77 -24.81
C ALA A 234 -6.36 12.98 -24.76
N MET A 235 -5.71 12.65 -23.65
CA MET A 235 -4.24 12.70 -23.56
C MET A 235 -3.56 11.70 -24.52
N GLN A 236 -4.16 10.54 -24.73
CA GLN A 236 -3.66 9.55 -25.71
C GLN A 236 -3.75 10.06 -27.15
N GLN A 237 -4.86 10.67 -27.53
CA GLN A 237 -5.02 11.28 -28.84
C GLN A 237 -4.00 12.41 -29.08
N GLN A 238 -3.79 13.28 -28.09
CA GLN A 238 -2.78 14.33 -28.17
C GLN A 238 -1.35 13.79 -28.32
N ALA A 239 -1.01 12.72 -27.56
CA ALA A 239 0.31 12.09 -27.66
C ALA A 239 0.53 11.44 -29.04
N GLU A 240 -0.50 10.84 -29.60
CA GLU A 240 -0.45 10.23 -30.94
C GLU A 240 -0.34 11.29 -32.06
N GLU A 241 -1.04 12.39 -31.94
CA GLU A 241 -0.92 13.53 -32.85
C GLU A 241 0.48 14.16 -32.79
N LEU A 242 1.03 14.38 -31.62
CA LEU A 242 2.39 14.87 -31.43
C LEU A 242 3.44 13.93 -32.04
N ARG A 243 3.23 12.61 -31.92
CA ARG A 243 4.09 11.60 -32.52
C ARG A 243 4.02 11.67 -34.05
N LYS A 244 2.84 11.73 -34.64
CA LYS A 244 2.64 11.89 -36.10
C LYS A 244 3.24 13.19 -36.61
N GLN A 245 3.18 14.28 -35.84
CA GLN A 245 3.83 15.55 -36.17
C GLN A 245 5.36 15.43 -36.17
N ARG A 246 5.95 14.77 -35.15
CA ARG A 246 7.41 14.53 -35.10
C ARG A 246 7.90 13.62 -36.24
N GLU A 247 7.14 12.58 -36.60
CA GLU A 247 7.47 11.71 -37.72
C GLU A 247 7.40 12.43 -39.08
N ARG A 248 6.52 13.44 -39.21
CA ARG A 248 6.46 14.31 -40.41
C ARG A 248 7.61 15.31 -40.46
N TYR A 249 8.09 15.77 -39.31
CA TYR A 249 9.19 16.75 -39.26
C TYR A 249 10.56 16.10 -39.50
N ASN A 250 10.70 14.82 -39.17
CA ASN A 250 11.95 14.05 -39.36
C ASN A 250 12.03 13.33 -40.73
N LYS A 251 11.04 13.51 -41.61
CA LYS A 251 11.06 13.15 -43.03
C LYS A 251 11.35 14.37 -43.89
#